data_5f79d8228e1bcd8e7f9c0a9136b22469
#
_entry.id   5f79d8228e1bcd8e7f9c0a9136b22469
#
_cell.length_a   1.000
_cell.length_b   1.000
_cell.length_c   1.000
_cell.angle_alpha   90.00
_cell.angle_beta   90.00
_cell.angle_gamma   90.00
#
_symmetry.space_group_name_H-M   'P 1'
#
loop_
_entity.id
_entity.type
_entity.pdbx_description
1 polymer ?
#
loop_
_entity_poly.entity_id
_entity_poly.type
_entity_poly.pdbx_seq_one_letter_code
_entity_poly.pdbx_strand_id
1 'polypeptide(L)'
;MKVRSLLYMVFLVLVPSMGHAQTEIDERALIEVKDGISIRQDSLFLLNLRFRMQNRLGVTSVGGDDLRIATTDFRVRRLRLRLDGYVLSRRLQYYIQLNFSRADLEVDAGNVPQPVRDAMVYYHFNRHFYFGVGQSKLPGNRQRVISSGNQQFPDRSIANGAFTLDRDFGLFAYWTLPLPTRQQWQLKGAVSSGDGRGAAPGNSGLAYTGRVEWLPFGAFLDKGDYSEGDLAFEPWA
;
A
#
# COMPACT_ATOMS: atom_id res chain seq x y z
N MET A 1 -35.03 23.13 -27.68
CA MET A 1 -34.54 23.16 -26.29
C MET A 1 -34.86 21.82 -25.64
N LYS A 2 -33.88 20.95 -25.49
CA LYS A 2 -34.04 19.65 -24.81
C LYS A 2 -33.27 19.72 -23.49
N VAL A 3 -34.00 19.72 -22.39
CA VAL A 3 -33.46 19.68 -21.02
C VAL A 3 -33.00 18.24 -20.77
N ARG A 4 -31.70 18.01 -20.61
CA ARG A 4 -31.16 16.74 -20.15
C ARG A 4 -31.17 16.73 -18.62
N SER A 5 -32.08 15.93 -18.07
CA SER A 5 -32.11 15.62 -16.64
C SER A 5 -30.89 14.81 -16.26
N LEU A 6 -30.06 15.38 -15.42
CA LEU A 6 -28.90 14.71 -14.83
C LEU A 6 -29.40 13.92 -13.61
N LEU A 7 -29.42 12.61 -13.73
CA LEU A 7 -29.80 11.70 -12.64
C LEU A 7 -28.60 11.50 -11.71
N TYR A 8 -28.54 12.25 -10.61
CA TYR A 8 -27.59 11.98 -9.52
C TYR A 8 -28.12 10.82 -8.68
N MET A 9 -27.48 9.68 -8.77
CA MET A 9 -27.75 8.54 -7.92
C MET A 9 -27.03 8.76 -6.58
N VAL A 10 -27.75 9.36 -5.63
CA VAL A 10 -27.30 9.48 -4.24
C VAL A 10 -27.49 8.12 -3.58
N PHE A 11 -26.38 7.45 -3.27
CA PHE A 11 -26.39 6.25 -2.42
C PHE A 11 -26.67 6.68 -0.97
N LEU A 12 -27.94 6.65 -0.58
CA LEU A 12 -28.36 6.84 0.80
C LEU A 12 -28.09 5.54 1.56
N VAL A 13 -27.02 5.51 2.37
CA VAL A 13 -26.75 4.41 3.28
C VAL A 13 -27.75 4.53 4.43
N LEU A 14 -28.82 3.74 4.40
CA LEU A 14 -29.71 3.53 5.54
C LEU A 14 -28.93 2.80 6.64
N VAL A 15 -28.57 3.52 7.70
CA VAL A 15 -28.08 2.93 8.94
C VAL A 15 -29.29 2.52 9.77
N PRO A 16 -29.55 1.23 10.01
CA PRO A 16 -30.60 0.82 10.93
C PRO A 16 -30.20 1.23 12.33
N SER A 17 -31.06 2.00 13.00
CA SER A 17 -30.95 2.29 14.42
C SER A 17 -31.22 1.01 15.22
N MET A 18 -30.18 0.27 15.57
CA MET A 18 -30.30 -0.85 16.52
C MET A 18 -30.37 -0.31 17.94
N GLY A 19 -31.46 -0.67 18.60
CA GLY A 19 -31.73 -0.36 20.00
C GLY A 19 -30.62 -0.83 20.93
N HIS A 20 -30.34 0.00 21.93
CA HIS A 20 -29.33 -0.21 22.95
C HIS A 20 -29.68 -1.40 23.83
N ALA A 21 -29.02 -2.51 23.66
CA ALA A 21 -28.80 -3.47 24.73
C ALA A 21 -27.49 -3.06 25.41
N GLN A 22 -27.57 -2.38 26.52
CA GLN A 22 -26.43 -2.11 27.40
C GLN A 22 -25.96 -3.43 28.01
N THR A 23 -24.99 -4.05 27.40
CA THR A 23 -24.08 -4.99 28.06
C THR A 23 -22.91 -4.11 28.52
N GLU A 24 -22.66 -4.00 29.82
CA GLU A 24 -21.42 -3.46 30.35
C GLU A 24 -20.25 -4.32 29.85
N ILE A 25 -19.68 -3.93 28.74
CA ILE A 25 -18.42 -4.46 28.26
C ILE A 25 -17.35 -3.61 28.94
N ASP A 26 -16.44 -4.25 29.66
CA ASP A 26 -15.23 -3.60 30.21
C ASP A 26 -14.37 -3.12 29.05
N GLU A 27 -14.69 -1.91 28.56
CA GLU A 27 -14.16 -1.29 27.33
C GLU A 27 -12.80 -0.66 27.61
N ARG A 28 -11.83 -1.44 28.05
CA ARG A 28 -10.45 -0.93 28.10
C ARG A 28 -9.81 -1.12 26.73
N ALA A 29 -9.66 -0.01 25.99
CA ALA A 29 -8.82 -0.01 24.81
C ALA A 29 -7.39 -0.40 25.22
N LEU A 30 -6.88 -1.49 24.67
CA LEU A 30 -5.50 -1.91 24.88
C LEU A 30 -4.59 -1.07 23.98
N ILE A 31 -3.68 -0.31 24.60
CA ILE A 31 -2.63 0.42 23.88
C ILE A 31 -1.33 -0.36 23.99
N GLU A 32 -0.76 -0.75 22.87
CA GLU A 32 0.52 -1.46 22.78
C GLU A 32 1.52 -0.63 21.97
N VAL A 33 2.75 -0.51 22.45
CA VAL A 33 3.85 0.17 21.77
C VAL A 33 4.95 -0.85 21.49
N LYS A 34 5.01 -1.35 20.25
CA LYS A 34 6.02 -2.32 19.80
C LYS A 34 6.61 -1.87 18.45
N ASP A 35 5.92 -2.16 17.35
CA ASP A 35 6.33 -1.73 15.99
C ASP A 35 5.60 -0.46 15.54
N GLY A 36 5.30 0.44 16.45
CA GLY A 36 4.44 1.61 16.35
C GLY A 36 3.49 1.67 17.53
N ILE A 37 2.44 2.46 17.41
CA ILE A 37 1.37 2.56 18.42
C ILE A 37 0.18 1.78 17.89
N SER A 38 -0.26 0.77 18.64
CA SER A 38 -1.45 -0.01 18.32
C SER A 38 -2.53 0.27 19.36
N ILE A 39 -3.71 0.63 18.92
CA ILE A 39 -4.91 0.80 19.74
C ILE A 39 -5.91 -0.25 19.31
N ARG A 40 -6.30 -1.12 20.24
CA ARG A 40 -7.23 -2.23 19.97
C ARG A 40 -8.40 -2.17 20.91
N GLN A 41 -9.59 -2.39 20.38
CA GLN A 41 -10.81 -2.63 21.14
C GLN A 41 -11.44 -3.93 20.63
N ASP A 42 -11.20 -5.02 21.34
CA ASP A 42 -11.67 -6.37 21.04
C ASP A 42 -11.48 -6.81 19.57
N SER A 43 -12.56 -7.34 18.97
CA SER A 43 -12.60 -7.71 17.54
C SER A 43 -13.20 -6.62 16.65
N LEU A 44 -13.65 -5.49 17.22
CA LEU A 44 -14.37 -4.44 16.52
C LEU A 44 -13.44 -3.42 15.87
N PHE A 45 -12.31 -3.12 16.52
CA PHE A 45 -11.44 -2.06 16.08
C PHE A 45 -9.97 -2.37 16.34
N LEU A 46 -9.13 -2.04 15.37
CA LEU A 46 -7.68 -1.96 15.49
C LEU A 46 -7.18 -0.76 14.71
N LEU A 47 -6.36 0.05 15.32
CA LEU A 47 -5.57 1.07 14.67
C LEU A 47 -4.09 0.84 14.97
N ASN A 48 -3.28 0.62 13.95
CA ASN A 48 -1.82 0.67 14.02
C ASN A 48 -1.35 1.99 13.40
N LEU A 49 -0.65 2.77 14.18
CA LEU A 49 0.00 4.01 13.75
C LEU A 49 1.50 3.76 13.66
N ARG A 50 2.07 3.94 12.48
CA ARG A 50 3.49 3.76 12.24
C ARG A 50 4.07 4.97 11.54
N PHE A 51 5.21 5.40 12.03
CA PHE A 51 5.96 6.53 11.46
C PHE A 51 7.29 6.01 10.91
N ARG A 52 7.69 6.55 9.76
CA ARG A 52 8.99 6.24 9.16
C ARG A 52 9.63 7.47 8.56
N MET A 53 10.86 7.75 8.98
CA MET A 53 11.73 8.73 8.38
C MET A 53 12.92 8.02 7.72
N GLN A 54 13.31 8.48 6.54
CA GLN A 54 14.51 8.03 5.84
C GLN A 54 15.28 9.25 5.36
N ASN A 55 16.49 9.39 5.85
CA ASN A 55 17.41 10.43 5.43
C ASN A 55 18.30 9.92 4.29
N ARG A 56 18.74 10.83 3.43
CA ARG A 56 19.76 10.58 2.43
C ARG A 56 20.93 11.51 2.68
N LEU A 57 22.12 10.92 2.70
CA LEU A 57 23.38 11.63 2.67
C LEU A 57 24.13 11.11 1.44
N GLY A 58 24.50 12.00 0.55
CA GLY A 58 25.17 11.62 -0.69
C GLY A 58 26.17 12.68 -1.10
N VAL A 59 27.28 12.25 -1.68
CA VAL A 59 28.30 13.10 -2.26
C VAL A 59 28.62 12.53 -3.64
N THR A 60 28.66 13.38 -4.64
CA THR A 60 29.04 12.99 -6.01
C THR A 60 30.30 13.74 -6.39
N SER A 61 31.30 13.04 -6.93
CA SER A 61 32.52 13.63 -7.49
C SER A 61 32.34 14.00 -8.96
N VAL A 62 33.20 14.86 -9.49
CA VAL A 62 33.15 15.32 -10.88
C VAL A 62 33.49 14.17 -11.85
N GLY A 63 34.44 13.30 -11.52
CA GLY A 63 34.84 12.19 -12.37
C GLY A 63 35.72 11.17 -11.62
N GLY A 64 36.12 10.11 -12.31
CA GLY A 64 36.92 9.02 -11.71
C GLY A 64 38.29 9.47 -11.23
N ASP A 65 38.93 10.39 -11.95
CA ASP A 65 40.28 10.90 -11.64
C ASP A 65 40.26 12.19 -10.82
N ASP A 66 39.13 12.85 -10.75
CA ASP A 66 38.94 14.10 -10.01
C ASP A 66 37.92 13.89 -8.88
N LEU A 67 38.41 13.79 -7.65
CA LEU A 67 37.61 13.59 -6.45
C LEU A 67 36.94 14.86 -5.91
N ARG A 68 37.03 15.99 -6.65
CA ARG A 68 36.32 17.20 -6.24
C ARG A 68 34.83 16.94 -6.13
N ILE A 69 34.23 17.48 -5.07
CA ILE A 69 32.81 17.35 -4.82
C ILE A 69 32.04 18.18 -5.86
N ALA A 70 31.26 17.52 -6.69
CA ALA A 70 30.34 18.17 -7.64
C ALA A 70 29.01 18.52 -6.96
N THR A 71 28.45 17.61 -6.17
CA THR A 71 27.17 17.83 -5.47
C THR A 71 27.14 17.14 -4.12
N THR A 72 26.41 17.74 -3.17
CA THR A 72 26.04 17.13 -1.90
C THR A 72 24.53 17.02 -1.82
N ASP A 73 24.03 15.88 -1.36
CA ASP A 73 22.60 15.60 -1.21
C ASP A 73 22.31 15.20 0.24
N PHE A 74 21.97 16.17 1.09
CA PHE A 74 21.61 15.98 2.50
C PHE A 74 20.15 16.36 2.68
N ARG A 75 19.26 15.35 2.76
CA ARG A 75 17.82 15.60 2.87
C ARG A 75 17.03 14.51 3.54
N VAL A 76 15.85 14.86 4.03
CA VAL A 76 14.81 13.89 4.36
C VAL A 76 14.23 13.35 3.06
N ARG A 77 14.63 12.12 2.71
CA ARG A 77 14.19 11.48 1.46
C ARG A 77 12.76 10.99 1.53
N ARG A 78 12.37 10.42 2.68
CA ARG A 78 11.00 9.94 2.92
C ARG A 78 10.58 10.24 4.34
N LEU A 79 9.39 10.78 4.47
CA LEU A 79 8.72 11.01 5.75
C LEU A 79 7.29 10.53 5.58
N ARG A 80 6.93 9.44 6.26
CA ARG A 80 5.67 8.75 6.03
C ARG A 80 4.97 8.40 7.32
N LEU A 81 3.66 8.61 7.33
CA LEU A 81 2.75 8.13 8.34
C LEU A 81 1.89 7.02 7.73
N ARG A 82 1.77 5.92 8.42
CA ARG A 82 0.93 4.79 8.03
C ARG A 82 -0.07 4.49 9.12
N LEU A 83 -1.32 4.35 8.71
CA LEU A 83 -2.45 3.94 9.50
C LEU A 83 -2.99 2.65 8.89
N ASP A 84 -3.09 1.59 9.66
CA ASP A 84 -3.68 0.34 9.21
C ASP A 84 -4.39 -0.38 10.35
N GLY A 85 -5.37 -1.20 9.99
CA GLY A 85 -6.13 -1.95 10.97
C GLY A 85 -7.43 -2.50 10.40
N TYR A 86 -8.39 -2.70 11.29
CA TYR A 86 -9.73 -3.15 10.92
C TYR A 86 -10.79 -2.37 11.70
N VAL A 87 -12.02 -2.34 11.16
CA VAL A 87 -13.18 -1.67 11.75
C VAL A 87 -14.41 -2.56 11.57
N LEU A 88 -15.29 -2.60 12.58
CA LEU A 88 -16.49 -3.44 12.68
C LEU A 88 -16.21 -4.96 12.71
N SER A 89 -15.24 -5.44 12.00
CA SER A 89 -14.80 -6.83 12.02
C SER A 89 -13.40 -6.95 11.46
N ARG A 90 -12.69 -8.03 11.79
CA ARG A 90 -11.37 -8.36 11.23
C ARG A 90 -11.39 -8.58 9.71
N ARG A 91 -12.57 -8.74 9.10
CA ARG A 91 -12.76 -8.89 7.66
C ARG A 91 -12.70 -7.55 6.93
N LEU A 92 -13.11 -6.45 7.58
CA LEU A 92 -13.08 -5.11 6.99
C LEU A 92 -11.83 -4.38 7.46
N GLN A 93 -10.82 -4.34 6.62
CA GLN A 93 -9.51 -3.74 6.91
C GLN A 93 -9.31 -2.45 6.14
N TYR A 94 -8.52 -1.57 6.69
CA TYR A 94 -8.13 -0.34 6.02
C TYR A 94 -6.62 -0.14 6.05
N TYR A 95 -6.13 0.59 5.08
CA TYR A 95 -4.73 0.95 4.95
C TYR A 95 -4.61 2.36 4.36
N ILE A 96 -4.00 3.27 5.09
CA ILE A 96 -3.76 4.64 4.67
C ILE A 96 -2.27 4.93 4.84
N GLN A 97 -1.64 5.50 3.82
CA GLN A 97 -0.26 5.99 3.90
C GLN A 97 -0.17 7.42 3.39
N LEU A 98 0.34 8.29 4.24
CA LEU A 98 0.57 9.69 3.95
C LEU A 98 2.07 9.97 3.77
N ASN A 99 2.40 10.92 2.92
CA ASN A 99 3.74 11.42 2.63
C ASN A 99 3.87 12.88 3.06
N PHE A 100 5.07 13.23 3.54
CA PHE A 100 5.36 14.60 3.97
C PHE A 100 6.72 15.11 3.46
N SER A 101 7.55 14.27 2.82
CA SER A 101 8.82 14.72 2.24
C SER A 101 8.60 15.33 0.85
N ARG A 102 9.39 16.33 0.50
CA ARG A 102 9.32 17.05 -0.79
C ARG A 102 9.37 16.09 -1.99
N ALA A 103 10.30 15.14 -1.97
CA ALA A 103 10.45 14.15 -3.05
C ALA A 103 9.24 13.19 -3.18
N ASP A 104 8.59 12.83 -2.07
CA ASP A 104 7.41 11.97 -2.10
C ASP A 104 6.12 12.75 -2.47
N LEU A 105 6.12 14.07 -2.28
CA LEU A 105 5.04 14.97 -2.66
C LEU A 105 5.11 15.39 -4.14
N GLU A 106 6.22 15.08 -4.83
CA GLU A 106 6.47 15.41 -6.25
C GLU A 106 6.46 16.92 -6.56
N VAL A 107 6.73 17.74 -5.55
CA VAL A 107 6.74 19.21 -5.68
C VAL A 107 7.80 19.70 -6.67
N ASP A 108 8.93 18.96 -6.78
CA ASP A 108 10.02 19.31 -7.70
C ASP A 108 9.64 19.18 -9.18
N ALA A 109 8.60 18.42 -9.48
CA ALA A 109 8.05 18.27 -10.82
C ALA A 109 7.00 19.33 -11.20
N GLY A 110 6.76 20.32 -10.33
CA GLY A 110 5.75 21.35 -10.55
C GLY A 110 4.31 20.88 -10.35
N ASN A 111 4.13 19.67 -9.81
CA ASN A 111 2.83 19.09 -9.57
C ASN A 111 2.19 19.61 -8.27
N VAL A 112 0.86 19.53 -8.19
CA VAL A 112 0.14 19.78 -6.94
C VAL A 112 0.58 18.73 -5.90
N PRO A 113 0.94 19.13 -4.67
CA PRO A 113 1.34 18.20 -3.63
C PRO A 113 0.30 17.12 -3.38
N GLN A 114 0.72 15.85 -3.42
CA GLN A 114 -0.15 14.69 -3.22
C GLN A 114 0.21 13.95 -1.93
N PRO A 115 -0.33 14.36 -0.78
CA PRO A 115 0.01 13.76 0.50
C PRO A 115 -0.49 12.32 0.63
N VAL A 116 -1.63 11.98 0.05
CA VAL A 116 -2.18 10.63 0.08
C VAL A 116 -1.42 9.74 -0.89
N ARG A 117 -0.69 8.77 -0.33
CA ARG A 117 0.05 7.80 -1.14
C ARG A 117 -0.76 6.55 -1.39
N ASP A 118 -1.32 5.99 -0.36
CA ASP A 118 -2.21 4.83 -0.42
C ASP A 118 -3.43 5.12 0.46
N ALA A 119 -4.62 4.74 0.01
CA ALA A 119 -5.87 4.80 0.76
C ALA A 119 -6.77 3.66 0.27
N MET A 120 -6.85 2.59 1.07
CA MET A 120 -7.52 1.34 0.69
C MET A 120 -8.46 0.88 1.78
N VAL A 121 -9.57 0.30 1.35
CA VAL A 121 -10.43 -0.53 2.18
C VAL A 121 -10.45 -1.93 1.57
N TYR A 122 -10.25 -2.93 2.40
CA TYR A 122 -10.23 -4.34 2.00
C TYR A 122 -11.35 -5.09 2.68
N TYR A 123 -11.96 -6.04 1.95
CA TYR A 123 -12.88 -7.01 2.53
C TYR A 123 -12.39 -8.43 2.30
N HIS A 124 -12.15 -9.15 3.39
CA HIS A 124 -11.68 -10.53 3.40
C HIS A 124 -12.86 -11.50 3.48
N PHE A 125 -13.13 -12.20 2.39
CA PHE A 125 -14.13 -13.28 2.37
C PHE A 125 -13.64 -14.47 3.20
N ASN A 126 -12.37 -14.81 3.01
CA ASN A 126 -11.69 -15.87 3.75
C ASN A 126 -10.17 -15.59 3.75
N ARG A 127 -9.36 -16.51 4.29
CA ARG A 127 -7.90 -16.38 4.34
C ARG A 127 -7.20 -16.38 2.96
N HIS A 128 -7.90 -16.85 1.92
CA HIS A 128 -7.32 -17.02 0.58
C HIS A 128 -7.76 -15.94 -0.41
N PHE A 129 -8.95 -15.38 -0.21
CA PHE A 129 -9.52 -14.42 -1.15
C PHE A 129 -10.01 -13.16 -0.44
N TYR A 130 -9.56 -12.03 -0.95
CA TYR A 130 -10.02 -10.71 -0.55
C TYR A 130 -10.01 -9.75 -1.72
N PHE A 131 -10.80 -8.72 -1.64
CA PHE A 131 -10.80 -7.61 -2.58
C PHE A 131 -10.62 -6.28 -1.84
N GLY A 132 -10.23 -5.25 -2.58
CA GLY A 132 -10.07 -3.90 -2.05
C GLY A 132 -10.54 -2.85 -3.02
N VAL A 133 -10.89 -1.68 -2.50
CA VAL A 133 -11.22 -0.48 -3.27
C VAL A 133 -10.43 0.68 -2.72
N GLY A 134 -9.94 1.53 -3.62
CA GLY A 134 -9.20 2.72 -3.28
C GLY A 134 -7.95 2.92 -4.12
N GLN A 135 -7.02 3.72 -3.63
CA GLN A 135 -5.76 4.02 -4.29
C GLN A 135 -4.62 3.22 -3.67
N SER A 136 -3.94 2.41 -4.47
CA SER A 136 -2.76 1.65 -4.05
C SER A 136 -1.85 1.31 -5.23
N LYS A 137 -0.73 0.63 -4.93
CA LYS A 137 0.15 0.09 -5.95
C LYS A 137 -0.58 -0.94 -6.80
N LEU A 138 -0.50 -0.76 -8.11
CA LEU A 138 -0.96 -1.78 -9.05
C LEU A 138 -0.10 -3.06 -8.92
N PRO A 139 -0.64 -4.23 -9.20
CA PRO A 139 0.08 -5.49 -9.19
C PRO A 139 1.08 -5.60 -10.37
N GLY A 140 2.07 -4.71 -10.37
CA GLY A 140 3.13 -4.61 -11.35
C GLY A 140 4.37 -5.46 -11.00
N ASN A 141 5.56 -4.98 -11.38
CA ASN A 141 6.81 -5.69 -11.13
C ASN A 141 7.10 -5.85 -9.62
N ARG A 142 7.86 -6.92 -9.26
CA ARG A 142 8.16 -7.25 -7.87
C ARG A 142 8.85 -6.10 -7.13
N GLN A 143 9.85 -5.48 -7.73
CA GLN A 143 10.61 -4.42 -7.07
C GLN A 143 9.74 -3.19 -6.75
N ARG A 144 8.68 -2.93 -7.55
CA ARG A 144 7.74 -1.84 -7.26
C ARG A 144 6.79 -2.16 -6.12
N VAL A 145 6.26 -3.39 -6.05
CA VAL A 145 5.34 -3.78 -4.95
C VAL A 145 6.04 -3.89 -3.61
N ILE A 146 7.34 -4.22 -3.59
CA ILE A 146 8.15 -4.22 -2.37
C ILE A 146 8.16 -2.82 -1.73
N SER A 147 8.02 -2.78 -0.41
CA SER A 147 8.11 -1.54 0.35
C SER A 147 9.52 -0.95 0.24
N SER A 148 9.62 0.36 0.03
CA SER A 148 10.92 1.04 0.03
C SER A 148 11.67 1.00 1.38
N GLY A 149 11.05 0.48 2.43
CA GLY A 149 11.72 0.22 3.70
C GLY A 149 12.29 -1.19 3.80
N ASN A 150 11.95 -2.07 2.85
CA ASN A 150 12.38 -3.46 2.81
C ASN A 150 13.32 -3.74 1.63
N GLN A 151 13.82 -2.71 0.98
CA GLN A 151 14.80 -2.80 -0.10
C GLN A 151 16.21 -2.91 0.48
N GLN A 152 17.07 -3.68 -0.17
CA GLN A 152 18.49 -3.78 0.18
C GLN A 152 19.26 -2.50 -0.19
N PHE A 153 18.87 -1.85 -1.29
CA PHE A 153 19.49 -0.63 -1.76
C PHE A 153 18.59 0.60 -1.55
N PRO A 154 19.17 1.79 -1.39
CA PRO A 154 18.42 3.04 -1.21
C PRO A 154 17.49 3.34 -2.39
N ASP A 155 17.91 2.98 -3.60
CA ASP A 155 17.18 3.21 -4.84
C ASP A 155 16.80 1.92 -5.55
N ARG A 156 15.71 1.97 -6.32
CA ARG A 156 15.30 0.90 -7.21
C ARG A 156 16.17 0.88 -8.47
N SER A 157 16.20 -0.25 -9.15
CA SER A 157 16.94 -0.40 -10.40
C SER A 157 16.43 0.53 -11.50
N ILE A 158 17.26 0.81 -12.50
CA ILE A 158 16.89 1.53 -13.72
C ILE A 158 15.74 0.84 -14.44
N ALA A 159 15.75 -0.50 -14.47
CA ALA A 159 14.67 -1.29 -15.06
C ALA A 159 13.31 -1.03 -14.37
N ASN A 160 13.30 -0.87 -13.04
CA ASN A 160 12.06 -0.46 -12.36
C ASN A 160 11.61 0.94 -12.78
N GLY A 161 12.52 1.86 -13.08
CA GLY A 161 12.17 3.20 -13.59
C GLY A 161 11.43 3.12 -14.93
N ALA A 162 11.93 2.28 -15.85
CA ALA A 162 11.38 2.14 -17.20
C ALA A 162 10.06 1.34 -17.24
N PHE A 163 9.94 0.28 -16.42
CA PHE A 163 8.82 -0.66 -16.48
C PHE A 163 7.91 -0.60 -15.23
N THR A 164 7.83 0.55 -14.59
CA THR A 164 7.01 0.65 -13.39
C THR A 164 5.55 0.93 -13.71
N LEU A 165 4.67 0.11 -13.13
CA LEU A 165 3.29 0.48 -12.87
C LEU A 165 3.22 1.01 -11.44
N ASP A 166 2.87 2.29 -11.25
CA ASP A 166 2.82 2.84 -9.90
C ASP A 166 1.45 2.59 -9.26
N ARG A 167 0.87 3.62 -8.76
CA ARG A 167 -0.39 3.62 -8.02
C ARG A 167 -1.50 4.17 -8.89
N ASP A 168 -2.67 3.63 -8.63
CA ASP A 168 -3.88 4.13 -9.24
C ASP A 168 -5.07 3.89 -8.31
N PHE A 169 -6.18 4.56 -8.58
CA PHE A 169 -7.45 4.33 -7.91
C PHE A 169 -8.25 3.27 -8.66
N GLY A 170 -8.74 2.25 -7.95
CA GLY A 170 -9.50 1.18 -8.58
C GLY A 170 -10.01 0.11 -7.64
N LEU A 171 -10.44 -0.99 -8.25
CA LEU A 171 -10.80 -2.25 -7.60
C LEU A 171 -9.65 -3.23 -7.73
N PHE A 172 -9.34 -3.91 -6.65
CA PHE A 172 -8.24 -4.87 -6.55
C PHE A 172 -8.77 -6.20 -6.05
N ALA A 173 -8.28 -7.30 -6.61
CA ALA A 173 -8.60 -8.65 -6.17
C ALA A 173 -7.31 -9.44 -5.94
N TYR A 174 -7.31 -10.24 -4.87
CA TYR A 174 -6.16 -11.05 -4.45
C TYR A 174 -6.64 -12.44 -4.11
N TRP A 175 -6.03 -13.44 -4.73
CA TRP A 175 -6.37 -14.83 -4.50
C TRP A 175 -5.11 -15.69 -4.36
N THR A 176 -4.98 -16.35 -3.23
CA THR A 176 -3.99 -17.39 -2.99
C THR A 176 -4.65 -18.73 -3.18
N LEU A 177 -4.21 -19.51 -4.16
CA LEU A 177 -4.80 -20.81 -4.47
C LEU A 177 -4.58 -21.80 -3.30
N PRO A 178 -5.63 -22.39 -2.73
CA PRO A 178 -5.53 -23.35 -1.63
C PRO A 178 -5.14 -24.73 -2.15
N LEU A 179 -3.87 -24.91 -2.50
CA LEU A 179 -3.36 -26.19 -2.98
C LEU A 179 -2.95 -27.08 -1.78
N PRO A 180 -3.12 -28.40 -1.88
CA PRO A 180 -2.71 -29.36 -0.83
C PRO A 180 -1.20 -29.65 -0.87
N THR A 181 -0.44 -28.82 -1.53
CA THR A 181 1.01 -28.93 -1.72
C THR A 181 1.74 -27.79 -1.02
N ARG A 182 3.06 -27.90 -0.87
CA ARG A 182 3.91 -26.83 -0.37
C ARG A 182 3.98 -25.64 -1.37
N GLN A 183 3.74 -25.89 -2.65
CA GLN A 183 3.71 -24.87 -3.68
C GLN A 183 2.57 -23.87 -3.45
N GLN A 184 2.83 -22.61 -3.72
CA GLN A 184 1.83 -21.56 -3.61
C GLN A 184 1.72 -20.79 -4.93
N TRP A 185 0.48 -20.55 -5.35
CA TRP A 185 0.16 -19.65 -6.44
C TRP A 185 -0.64 -18.47 -5.92
N GLN A 186 -0.29 -17.28 -6.35
CA GLN A 186 -1.01 -16.06 -6.03
C GLN A 186 -1.42 -15.35 -7.32
N LEU A 187 -2.71 -15.02 -7.40
CA LEU A 187 -3.28 -14.22 -8.48
C LEU A 187 -3.65 -12.85 -7.93
N LYS A 188 -3.18 -11.81 -8.58
CA LYS A 188 -3.46 -10.42 -8.19
C LYS A 188 -3.95 -9.67 -9.42
N GLY A 189 -5.09 -8.99 -9.30
CA GLY A 189 -5.67 -8.22 -10.39
C GLY A 189 -6.14 -6.84 -9.92
N ALA A 190 -6.15 -5.90 -10.85
CA ALA A 190 -6.74 -4.58 -10.63
C ALA A 190 -7.44 -4.07 -11.89
N VAL A 191 -8.56 -3.40 -11.67
CA VAL A 191 -9.24 -2.55 -12.65
C VAL A 191 -9.21 -1.14 -12.09
N SER A 192 -8.56 -0.22 -12.78
CA SER A 192 -8.27 1.12 -12.26
C SER A 192 -8.55 2.21 -13.29
N SER A 193 -8.53 3.47 -12.87
CA SER A 193 -8.84 4.62 -13.73
C SER A 193 -7.85 4.78 -14.89
N GLY A 194 -6.60 4.38 -14.71
CA GLY A 194 -5.54 4.59 -15.70
C GLY A 194 -4.87 5.96 -15.62
N ASP A 195 -5.39 6.88 -14.80
CA ASP A 195 -4.89 8.25 -14.70
C ASP A 195 -3.69 8.39 -13.75
N GLY A 196 -3.49 7.39 -12.88
CA GLY A 196 -2.43 7.38 -11.90
C GLY A 196 -2.82 7.99 -10.55
N ARG A 197 -1.85 8.10 -9.66
CA ARG A 197 -2.04 8.52 -8.28
C ARG A 197 -2.52 9.96 -8.18
N GLY A 198 -3.70 10.16 -7.56
CA GLY A 198 -4.25 11.48 -7.26
C GLY A 198 -4.47 12.36 -8.48
N ALA A 199 -4.52 11.78 -9.67
CA ALA A 199 -4.79 12.51 -10.90
C ALA A 199 -6.24 13.00 -10.94
N ALA A 200 -6.44 14.15 -11.59
CA ALA A 200 -7.79 14.57 -11.96
C ALA A 200 -8.33 13.64 -13.06
N PRO A 201 -9.63 13.36 -13.08
CA PRO A 201 -10.21 12.56 -14.14
C PRO A 201 -9.93 13.17 -15.51
N GLY A 202 -9.19 12.47 -16.35
CA GLY A 202 -8.79 12.95 -17.68
C GLY A 202 -9.07 11.97 -18.80
N ASN A 203 -9.40 10.73 -18.46
CA ASN A 203 -9.53 9.64 -19.39
C ASN A 203 -10.89 8.93 -19.23
N SER A 204 -11.46 8.44 -20.31
CA SER A 204 -12.68 7.61 -20.31
C SER A 204 -12.39 6.11 -20.32
N GLY A 205 -11.13 5.70 -20.36
CA GLY A 205 -10.69 4.31 -20.36
C GLY A 205 -10.47 3.75 -18.96
N LEU A 206 -10.34 2.42 -18.89
CA LEU A 206 -9.94 1.71 -17.69
C LEU A 206 -8.62 0.98 -17.94
N ALA A 207 -7.77 0.92 -16.94
CA ALA A 207 -6.55 0.12 -16.97
C ALA A 207 -6.80 -1.23 -16.28
N TYR A 208 -6.33 -2.31 -16.91
CA TYR A 208 -6.41 -3.67 -16.39
C TYR A 208 -4.99 -4.15 -16.09
N THR A 209 -4.74 -4.54 -14.88
CA THR A 209 -3.43 -5.03 -14.45
C THR A 209 -3.57 -6.40 -13.82
N GLY A 210 -2.71 -7.32 -14.21
CA GLY A 210 -2.68 -8.68 -13.66
C GLY A 210 -1.28 -9.12 -13.30
N ARG A 211 -1.15 -9.92 -12.25
CA ARG A 211 0.08 -10.57 -11.82
C ARG A 211 -0.19 -11.97 -11.33
N VAL A 212 0.60 -12.90 -11.82
CA VAL A 212 0.63 -14.29 -11.35
C VAL A 212 1.98 -14.52 -10.68
N GLU A 213 1.96 -15.09 -9.48
CA GLU A 213 3.15 -15.46 -8.73
C GLU A 213 3.14 -16.95 -8.46
N TRP A 214 4.24 -17.61 -8.75
CA TRP A 214 4.46 -19.00 -8.41
C TRP A 214 5.63 -19.12 -7.43
N LEU A 215 5.34 -19.70 -6.28
CA LEU A 215 6.29 -19.96 -5.21
C LEU A 215 6.47 -21.48 -5.09
N PRO A 216 7.44 -22.08 -5.83
CA PRO A 216 7.57 -23.52 -5.92
C PRO A 216 7.96 -24.17 -4.58
N PHE A 217 8.65 -23.45 -3.73
CA PHE A 217 9.10 -23.94 -2.42
C PHE A 217 8.19 -23.48 -1.25
N GLY A 218 7.07 -22.84 -1.54
CA GLY A 218 6.15 -22.29 -0.55
C GLY A 218 6.31 -20.80 -0.33
N ALA A 219 5.54 -20.26 0.62
CA ALA A 219 5.61 -18.85 0.98
C ALA A 219 6.98 -18.51 1.59
N PHE A 220 7.46 -17.31 1.31
CA PHE A 220 8.63 -16.78 2.03
C PHE A 220 8.33 -16.67 3.51
N LEU A 221 9.33 -16.96 4.33
CA LEU A 221 9.29 -16.67 5.76
C LEU A 221 9.29 -15.15 5.94
N ASP A 222 8.93 -14.67 7.07
CA ASP A 222 8.92 -13.26 7.47
C ASP A 222 8.58 -12.25 6.35
N LYS A 223 7.45 -11.62 6.38
CA LYS A 223 6.95 -10.62 5.41
C LYS A 223 6.72 -11.10 3.96
N GLY A 224 6.98 -12.36 3.67
CA GLY A 224 6.68 -12.99 2.39
C GLY A 224 7.38 -12.32 1.21
N ASP A 225 6.66 -12.18 0.11
CA ASP A 225 7.12 -11.60 -1.15
C ASP A 225 7.46 -10.09 -1.08
N TYR A 226 7.30 -9.45 0.05
CA TYR A 226 7.44 -8.00 0.21
C TYR A 226 8.81 -7.54 0.73
N SER A 227 9.80 -8.43 0.78
CA SER A 227 11.21 -8.09 1.00
C SER A 227 12.05 -8.44 -0.24
N GLU A 228 13.16 -7.72 -0.48
CA GLU A 228 14.04 -7.99 -1.63
C GLU A 228 14.86 -9.28 -1.47
N GLY A 229 15.08 -9.71 -0.25
CA GLY A 229 15.76 -10.94 0.09
C GLY A 229 15.03 -11.68 1.19
N ASP A 230 15.09 -12.98 1.17
CA ASP A 230 14.70 -13.81 2.29
C ASP A 230 15.90 -13.86 3.25
N LEU A 231 15.83 -13.05 4.30
CA LEU A 231 16.89 -12.92 5.31
C LEU A 231 16.66 -13.85 6.50
N ALA A 232 15.53 -14.55 6.52
CA ALA A 232 15.27 -15.58 7.51
C ALA A 232 16.06 -16.85 7.11
N PHE A 233 17.24 -17.00 7.66
CA PHE A 233 18.05 -18.19 7.54
C PHE A 233 17.43 -19.32 8.37
N GLU A 234 16.40 -19.96 7.85
CA GLU A 234 15.96 -21.23 8.39
C GLU A 234 16.50 -22.35 7.49
N PRO A 235 17.20 -23.35 8.06
CA PRO A 235 17.61 -24.51 7.28
C PRO A 235 16.36 -25.20 6.74
N TRP A 236 16.41 -25.52 5.45
CA TRP A 236 15.36 -26.29 4.78
C TRP A 236 15.22 -27.66 5.50
N ALA A 237 14.12 -27.86 6.22
CA ALA A 237 13.79 -29.13 6.82
C ALA A 237 13.09 -30.05 5.81
#